data_ae0c22a451d14f1747f5feb8f239a51c
#
_entry.id   ae0c22a451d14f1747f5feb8f239a51c
#
_cell.length_a   1.000
_cell.length_b   1.000
_cell.length_c   1.000
_cell.angle_alpha   90.00
_cell.angle_beta   90.00
_cell.angle_gamma   90.00
#
_symmetry.space_group_name_H-M   'P 1'
#
loop_
_entity.id
_entity.type
_entity.pdbx_description
1 polymer ?
#
loop_
_entity_poly.entity_id
_entity_poly.type
_entity_poly.pdbx_seq_one_letter_code
_entity_poly.pdbx_strand_id
1 'polypeptide(L)'
;MKKNNFKIVELKPEKDKNSIKRTVFIRDFIIEEIIGIYEHEKTKKQKIKFNIVLNVNQSYVPDEKDIKSIVDYEKITNTLEKLTRSKKYNFLESLAEDSFNEIFEDKRIDSVTIKIEKPEAIKNAKSVGVEVFKTRKDYEGS
;
A
#
# COMPACT_ATOMS: atom_id res chain seq x y z
N MET A 1 -37.05 7.53 -39.09
CA MET A 1 -36.59 7.61 -38.49
C MET A 1 -35.59 7.57 -37.99
N LYS A 2 -35.19 7.86 -37.92
CA LYS A 2 -34.29 7.92 -37.38
C LYS A 2 -33.68 7.49 -36.52
N LYS A 3 -33.39 7.17 -36.37
CA LYS A 3 -32.86 6.76 -35.72
C LYS A 3 -32.07 6.37 -35.17
N ASN A 4 -31.76 6.29 -35.15
CA ASN A 4 -31.13 5.90 -34.63
C ASN A 4 -30.33 5.43 -34.10
N ASN A 5 -30.19 5.37 -33.98
CA ASN A 5 -29.61 4.89 -33.31
C ASN A 5 -28.58 4.85 -33.17
N PHE A 6 -27.95 5.28 -33.22
CA PHE A 6 -26.92 5.35 -33.02
C PHE A 6 -26.31 5.37 -32.01
N LYS A 7 -26.11 5.62 -31.79
CA LYS A 7 -25.80 5.83 -30.66
C LYS A 7 -25.28 4.86 -29.91
N ILE A 8 -25.65 3.95 -30.11
CA ILE A 8 -25.27 2.83 -29.43
C ILE A 8 -23.83 2.62 -29.45
N VAL A 9 -23.25 2.81 -30.53
CA VAL A 9 -21.85 2.61 -30.70
C VAL A 9 -21.07 3.52 -29.84
N GLU A 10 -21.54 4.71 -29.72
CA GLU A 10 -20.81 5.61 -28.93
C GLU A 10 -20.83 5.31 -27.51
N LEU A 11 -21.79 4.56 -27.10
CA LEU A 11 -21.84 4.19 -25.73
C LEU A 11 -20.83 3.14 -25.39
N LYS A 12 -20.22 2.53 -26.36
CA LYS A 12 -19.16 1.66 -26.07
C LYS A 12 -18.00 2.43 -25.69
N PRO A 13 -17.62 2.38 -24.45
CA PRO A 13 -16.48 3.13 -24.01
C PRO A 13 -15.30 2.60 -24.74
N GLU A 14 -14.54 3.48 -25.29
CA GLU A 14 -13.30 3.13 -25.81
C GLU A 14 -12.48 2.60 -24.69
N LYS A 15 -11.89 1.45 -24.86
CA LYS A 15 -11.04 0.93 -23.83
C LYS A 15 -9.86 1.81 -23.75
N ASP A 16 -9.89 2.67 -22.79
CA ASP A 16 -8.75 3.46 -22.45
C ASP A 16 -7.72 2.50 -21.91
N LYS A 17 -6.48 2.62 -22.35
CA LYS A 17 -5.41 1.82 -21.78
C LYS A 17 -5.31 2.00 -20.31
N ASN A 18 -5.68 3.19 -19.82
CA ASN A 18 -5.61 3.49 -18.39
C ASN A 18 -6.78 2.92 -17.63
N SER A 19 -7.76 2.31 -18.30
CA SER A 19 -8.90 1.70 -17.62
C SER A 19 -8.54 0.34 -17.02
N ILE A 20 -7.47 -0.27 -17.49
CA ILE A 20 -7.05 -1.56 -16.94
C ILE A 20 -6.21 -1.28 -15.71
N LYS A 21 -6.61 -1.87 -14.59
CA LYS A 21 -5.89 -1.69 -13.33
C LYS A 21 -5.16 -2.96 -12.98
N ARG A 22 -3.98 -2.78 -12.44
CA ARG A 22 -3.19 -3.89 -11.93
C ARG A 22 -3.00 -3.66 -10.43
N THR A 23 -3.12 -4.73 -9.67
CA THR A 23 -2.94 -4.66 -8.23
C THR A 23 -1.70 -5.44 -7.88
N VAL A 24 -0.83 -4.82 -7.09
CA VAL A 24 0.32 -5.50 -6.49
C VAL A 24 0.05 -5.55 -5.00
N PHE A 25 0.31 -6.68 -4.38
CA PHE A 25 0.00 -6.80 -2.95
C PHE A 25 1.11 -7.54 -2.21
N ILE A 26 1.17 -7.26 -0.91
CA ILE A 26 2.07 -7.94 0.02
C ILE A 26 1.18 -8.41 1.17
N ARG A 27 1.19 -9.70 1.45
CA ARG A 27 0.32 -10.28 2.47
C ARG A 27 1.13 -10.83 3.61
N ASP A 28 0.76 -10.43 4.83
CA ASP A 28 1.31 -10.96 6.07
C ASP A 28 2.83 -10.85 6.15
N PHE A 29 3.35 -9.68 5.79
CA PHE A 29 4.78 -9.40 5.91
C PHE A 29 5.06 -9.01 7.36
N ILE A 30 5.91 -9.77 8.02
CA ILE A 30 6.14 -9.62 9.46
C ILE A 30 7.54 -9.08 9.73
N ILE A 31 7.60 -8.04 10.55
CA ILE A 31 8.84 -7.46 11.03
C ILE A 31 8.77 -7.51 12.55
N GLU A 32 9.86 -7.91 13.21
CA GLU A 32 9.92 -7.88 14.67
C GLU A 32 10.71 -6.65 15.07
N GLU A 33 10.08 -5.77 15.85
CA GLU A 33 10.71 -4.54 16.28
C GLU A 33 9.99 -3.98 17.51
N ILE A 34 10.63 -3.06 18.19
CA ILE A 34 10.02 -2.35 19.33
C ILE A 34 9.09 -1.30 18.77
N ILE A 35 7.83 -1.35 19.18
CA ILE A 35 6.82 -0.38 18.75
C ILE A 35 5.76 -0.27 19.85
N GLY A 36 5.26 0.92 20.07
CA GLY A 36 4.17 1.17 21.01
C GLY A 36 4.50 2.24 22.01
N ILE A 37 3.43 2.83 22.59
CA ILE A 37 3.59 3.94 23.54
C ILE A 37 3.67 3.45 24.98
N TYR A 38 3.18 2.25 25.28
CA TYR A 38 3.16 1.76 26.65
C TYR A 38 4.54 1.25 27.07
N GLU A 39 4.82 1.39 28.39
CA GLU A 39 6.12 1.02 28.90
C GLU A 39 6.51 -0.43 28.60
N HIS A 40 5.56 -1.33 28.72
CA HIS A 40 5.86 -2.74 28.48
C HIS A 40 6.17 -3.03 27.01
N GLU A 41 5.80 -2.12 26.12
CA GLU A 41 6.11 -2.26 24.69
C GLU A 41 7.49 -1.73 24.35
N LYS A 42 8.11 -0.98 25.23
CA LYS A 42 9.35 -0.27 24.91
C LYS A 42 10.61 -1.11 25.16
N THR A 43 10.45 -2.25 25.79
CA THR A 43 11.60 -3.06 26.19
C THR A 43 11.69 -4.39 25.45
N LYS A 44 10.73 -4.69 24.60
CA LYS A 44 10.68 -5.99 23.96
C LYS A 44 10.17 -5.86 22.53
N LYS A 45 10.84 -6.54 21.61
CA LYS A 45 10.38 -6.59 20.24
C LYS A 45 9.09 -7.38 20.15
N GLN A 46 8.23 -6.96 19.27
CA GLN A 46 6.99 -7.69 19.00
C GLN A 46 6.78 -7.78 17.50
N LYS A 47 5.91 -8.65 17.07
CA LYS A 47 5.60 -8.83 15.66
C LYS A 47 4.75 -7.66 15.19
N ILE A 48 5.10 -7.15 14.01
CA ILE A 48 4.36 -6.11 13.31
C ILE A 48 4.05 -6.70 11.94
N LYS A 49 2.76 -6.81 11.63
CA LYS A 49 2.34 -7.46 10.39
C LYS A 49 1.78 -6.43 9.44
N PHE A 50 2.31 -6.43 8.23
CA PHE A 50 1.86 -5.53 7.17
C PHE A 50 1.08 -6.29 6.12
N ASN A 51 -0.03 -5.72 5.69
CA ASN A 51 -0.74 -6.14 4.49
C ASN A 51 -0.92 -4.89 3.64
N ILE A 52 -0.48 -4.96 2.39
CA ILE A 52 -0.43 -3.79 1.53
C ILE A 52 -1.05 -4.15 0.19
N VAL A 53 -1.90 -3.27 -0.31
CA VAL A 53 -2.50 -3.41 -1.62
C VAL A 53 -2.24 -2.13 -2.38
N LEU A 54 -1.59 -2.25 -3.54
CA LEU A 54 -1.25 -1.12 -4.39
C LEU A 54 -2.04 -1.22 -5.68
N ASN A 55 -2.67 -0.13 -6.08
CA ASN A 55 -3.29 -0.05 -7.40
C ASN A 55 -2.35 0.71 -8.31
N VAL A 56 -1.96 0.09 -9.41
CA VAL A 56 -0.89 0.55 -10.26
C VAL A 56 -1.42 1.00 -11.59
N ASN A 57 -0.89 2.11 -12.08
CA ASN A 57 -1.24 2.65 -13.38
C ASN A 57 -0.75 1.72 -14.47
N GLN A 58 -1.59 1.50 -15.48
CA GLN A 58 -1.31 0.57 -16.56
C GLN A 58 -0.71 1.22 -17.79
N SER A 59 -0.20 2.44 -17.66
CA SER A 59 0.38 3.11 -18.82
C SER A 59 1.74 2.56 -19.22
N TYR A 60 2.29 1.62 -18.48
CA TYR A 60 3.58 1.04 -18.78
C TYR A 60 3.44 -0.45 -19.10
N VAL A 61 4.43 -0.98 -19.82
CA VAL A 61 4.45 -2.39 -20.23
C VAL A 61 5.64 -3.06 -19.55
N PRO A 62 5.43 -4.21 -18.91
CA PRO A 62 6.55 -4.91 -18.29
C PRO A 62 7.60 -5.35 -19.30
N ASP A 63 8.85 -5.18 -18.95
CA ASP A 63 9.99 -5.62 -19.73
C ASP A 63 10.71 -6.68 -18.91
N GLU A 64 10.74 -7.90 -19.41
CA GLU A 64 11.28 -9.05 -18.68
C GLU A 64 12.75 -8.88 -18.28
N LYS A 65 13.46 -7.98 -18.91
CA LYS A 65 14.86 -7.77 -18.61
C LYS A 65 15.11 -6.57 -17.73
N ASP A 66 14.07 -5.89 -17.30
CA ASP A 66 14.20 -4.65 -16.53
C ASP A 66 13.21 -4.64 -15.38
N ILE A 67 13.72 -4.89 -14.17
CA ILE A 67 12.88 -4.91 -12.98
C ILE A 67 12.25 -3.53 -12.73
N LYS A 68 12.85 -2.47 -13.22
CA LYS A 68 12.31 -1.14 -13.03
C LYS A 68 11.07 -0.89 -13.88
N SER A 69 10.77 -1.77 -14.82
CA SER A 69 9.56 -1.65 -15.64
C SER A 69 8.31 -2.03 -14.86
N ILE A 70 8.43 -2.62 -13.68
CA ILE A 70 7.30 -2.98 -12.84
C ILE A 70 7.47 -2.35 -11.45
N VAL A 71 6.39 -2.37 -10.68
CA VAL A 71 6.46 -1.97 -9.27
C VAL A 71 7.04 -3.16 -8.51
N ASP A 72 8.22 -2.96 -7.95
CA ASP A 72 9.00 -4.02 -7.30
C ASP A 72 8.58 -4.18 -5.85
N TYR A 73 7.85 -5.24 -5.55
CA TYR A 73 7.39 -5.47 -4.19
C TYR A 73 8.52 -5.81 -3.22
N GLU A 74 9.62 -6.35 -3.70
CA GLU A 74 10.76 -6.60 -2.82
C GLU A 74 11.39 -5.28 -2.36
N LYS A 75 11.45 -4.32 -3.24
CA LYS A 75 11.93 -2.99 -2.87
C LYS A 75 11.02 -2.38 -1.81
N ILE A 76 9.72 -2.60 -1.93
CA ILE A 76 8.77 -2.09 -0.96
C ILE A 76 8.99 -2.73 0.42
N THR A 77 9.13 -4.06 0.47
CA THR A 77 9.36 -4.71 1.75
C THR A 77 10.67 -4.28 2.38
N ASN A 78 11.73 -4.12 1.58
CA ASN A 78 13.00 -3.64 2.11
C ASN A 78 12.87 -2.23 2.67
N THR A 79 12.13 -1.38 1.99
CA THR A 79 11.90 -0.01 2.44
C THR A 79 11.13 0.00 3.76
N LEU A 80 10.08 -0.82 3.86
CA LEU A 80 9.28 -0.90 5.07
C LEU A 80 10.10 -1.39 6.26
N GLU A 81 10.95 -2.36 6.02
CA GLU A 81 11.80 -2.88 7.08
C GLU A 81 12.76 -1.81 7.58
N LYS A 82 13.42 -1.13 6.67
CA LYS A 82 14.31 -0.03 7.03
C LYS A 82 13.57 1.05 7.81
N LEU A 83 12.40 1.42 7.31
CA LEU A 83 11.60 2.47 7.91
C LEU A 83 11.19 2.10 9.33
N THR A 84 10.69 0.88 9.51
CA THR A 84 10.22 0.40 10.80
C THR A 84 11.35 0.41 11.83
N ARG A 85 12.59 0.16 11.38
CA ARG A 85 13.75 0.14 12.27
C ARG A 85 14.43 1.49 12.41
N SER A 86 14.02 2.48 11.64
CA SER A 86 14.73 3.77 11.62
C SER A 86 14.52 4.60 12.88
N LYS A 87 13.40 4.38 13.56
CA LYS A 87 13.10 5.10 14.81
C LYS A 87 12.05 4.30 15.58
N LYS A 88 11.85 4.71 16.84
CA LYS A 88 10.86 4.03 17.67
C LYS A 88 9.52 4.70 17.47
N TYR A 89 8.60 3.97 16.85
CA TYR A 89 7.25 4.45 16.63
C TYR A 89 6.40 4.19 17.85
N ASN A 90 5.66 5.19 18.29
CA ASN A 90 4.68 5.02 19.36
C ASN A 90 3.35 4.53 18.81
N PHE A 91 3.02 4.93 17.59
CA PHE A 91 1.71 4.65 16.99
C PHE A 91 1.86 3.99 15.63
N LEU A 92 0.99 3.02 15.37
CA LEU A 92 0.93 2.40 14.05
C LEU A 92 0.49 3.41 12.99
N GLU A 93 -0.31 4.39 13.39
CA GLU A 93 -0.75 5.45 12.48
C GLU A 93 0.43 6.22 11.91
N SER A 94 1.41 6.53 12.75
CA SER A 94 2.61 7.25 12.30
C SER A 94 3.44 6.41 11.34
N LEU A 95 3.56 5.12 11.64
CA LEU A 95 4.28 4.21 10.77
C LEU A 95 3.57 4.08 9.43
N ALA A 96 2.23 4.07 9.45
CA ALA A 96 1.46 4.02 8.20
C ALA A 96 1.69 5.28 7.37
N GLU A 97 1.66 6.46 8.00
CA GLU A 97 1.89 7.71 7.27
C GLU A 97 3.26 7.75 6.63
N ASP A 98 4.28 7.37 7.38
CA ASP A 98 5.64 7.34 6.83
C ASP A 98 5.76 6.30 5.71
N SER A 99 5.03 5.19 5.83
CA SER A 99 5.02 4.16 4.80
C SER A 99 4.37 4.67 3.51
N PHE A 100 3.28 5.41 3.61
CA PHE A 100 2.66 6.03 2.43
C PHE A 100 3.64 6.96 1.73
N ASN A 101 4.37 7.77 2.48
CA ASN A 101 5.33 8.69 1.90
C ASN A 101 6.38 7.95 1.06
N GLU A 102 6.86 6.82 1.57
CA GLU A 102 7.85 6.04 0.85
C GLU A 102 7.26 5.36 -0.38
N ILE A 103 6.07 4.80 -0.25
CA ILE A 103 5.46 4.04 -1.34
C ILE A 103 5.04 4.95 -2.48
N PHE A 104 4.48 6.12 -2.17
CA PHE A 104 4.01 7.04 -3.20
C PHE A 104 5.14 7.74 -3.96
N GLU A 105 6.40 7.51 -3.55
CA GLU A 105 7.52 7.97 -4.35
C GLU A 105 7.48 7.39 -5.77
N ASP A 106 6.94 6.20 -5.91
CA ASP A 106 6.76 5.60 -7.24
C ASP A 106 5.51 6.19 -7.88
N LYS A 107 5.70 6.96 -8.93
CA LYS A 107 4.62 7.70 -9.57
C LYS A 107 3.59 6.81 -10.25
N ARG A 108 3.89 5.54 -10.44
CA ARG A 108 2.97 4.60 -11.07
C ARG A 108 1.87 4.14 -10.13
N ILE A 109 1.99 4.42 -8.85
CA ILE A 109 1.04 3.95 -7.85
C ILE A 109 -0.07 4.98 -7.70
N ASP A 110 -1.31 4.55 -7.93
CA ASP A 110 -2.48 5.42 -7.88
C ASP A 110 -3.12 5.46 -6.50
N SER A 111 -3.13 4.33 -5.82
CA SER A 111 -3.71 4.26 -4.48
C SER A 111 -3.07 3.12 -3.70
N VAL A 112 -3.13 3.22 -2.38
CA VAL A 112 -2.51 2.25 -1.48
C VAL A 112 -3.42 2.01 -0.30
N THR A 113 -3.61 0.75 0.05
CA THR A 113 -4.20 0.35 1.33
C THR A 113 -3.08 -0.24 2.17
N ILE A 114 -2.89 0.28 3.37
CA ILE A 114 -1.91 -0.26 4.31
C ILE A 114 -2.65 -0.71 5.55
N LYS A 115 -2.46 -1.97 5.92
CA LYS A 115 -2.98 -2.51 7.17
C LYS A 115 -1.79 -2.95 8.00
N ILE A 116 -1.67 -2.40 9.20
CA ILE A 116 -0.58 -2.72 10.10
C ILE A 116 -1.16 -3.24 11.40
N GLU A 117 -0.69 -4.40 11.83
CA GLU A 117 -1.22 -5.09 13.01
C GLU A 117 -0.13 -5.45 13.99
N LYS A 118 -0.52 -5.53 15.25
CA LYS A 118 0.31 -6.10 16.31
C LYS A 118 -0.42 -7.33 16.82
N PRO A 119 -0.07 -8.52 16.32
CA PRO A 119 -0.84 -9.72 16.68
C PRO A 119 -0.76 -10.12 18.15
N GLU A 120 0.27 -9.64 18.85
CA GLU A 120 0.52 -10.07 20.23
C GLU A 120 0.25 -8.96 21.24
N ALA A 121 -0.26 -7.82 20.81
CA ALA A 121 -0.30 -6.65 21.68
C ALA A 121 -1.35 -6.73 22.79
N ILE A 122 -2.48 -7.36 22.51
CA ILE A 122 -3.56 -7.43 23.48
C ILE A 122 -3.97 -8.87 23.70
N LYS A 123 -3.94 -9.27 24.96
CA LYS A 123 -4.39 -10.59 25.36
C LYS A 123 -5.88 -10.72 25.01
N ASN A 124 -6.26 -11.87 24.51
CA ASN A 124 -7.65 -12.17 24.13
C ASN A 124 -8.11 -11.50 22.83
N ALA A 125 -7.26 -10.75 22.17
CA ALA A 125 -7.52 -10.29 20.81
C ALA A 125 -6.55 -11.03 19.89
N LYS A 126 -7.05 -11.53 18.79
CA LYS A 126 -6.19 -12.22 17.84
C LYS A 126 -5.17 -11.26 17.25
N SER A 127 -5.59 -10.02 17.03
CA SER A 127 -4.71 -8.99 16.51
C SER A 127 -5.39 -7.64 16.68
N VAL A 128 -4.59 -6.58 16.75
CA VAL A 128 -5.10 -5.21 16.76
C VAL A 128 -4.26 -4.40 15.79
N GLY A 129 -4.83 -3.35 15.23
CA GLY A 129 -4.08 -2.54 14.30
C GLY A 129 -4.90 -1.46 13.64
N VAL A 130 -4.35 -0.91 12.56
CA VAL A 130 -4.99 0.15 11.78
C VAL A 130 -4.98 -0.25 10.32
N GLU A 131 -5.97 0.24 9.59
CA GLU A 131 -6.02 0.07 8.15
C GLU A 131 -6.35 1.42 7.56
N VAL A 132 -5.52 1.90 6.62
CA VAL A 132 -5.67 3.23 6.04
C VAL A 132 -5.59 3.10 4.52
N PHE A 133 -6.46 3.80 3.82
CA PHE A 133 -6.47 3.86 2.37
C PHE A 133 -6.20 5.30 1.94
N LYS A 134 -5.28 5.46 0.98
CA LYS A 134 -5.02 6.77 0.39
C LYS A 134 -4.92 6.66 -1.12
N THR A 135 -5.48 7.63 -1.81
CA THR A 135 -5.25 7.81 -3.24
C THR A 135 -4.04 8.72 -3.43
N ARG A 136 -3.50 8.75 -4.63
CA ARG A 136 -2.43 9.71 -4.95
C ARG A 136 -2.91 11.14 -4.72
N LYS A 137 -4.17 11.41 -5.04
CA LYS A 137 -4.72 12.73 -4.83
C LYS A 137 -4.73 13.11 -3.36
N ASP A 138 -5.11 12.17 -2.48
CA ASP A 138 -5.07 12.42 -1.05
C ASP A 138 -3.64 12.71 -0.59
N TYR A 139 -2.70 11.93 -1.09
CA TYR A 139 -1.30 12.08 -0.72
C TYR A 139 -0.75 13.43 -1.16
N GLU A 140 -1.04 13.82 -2.41
CA GLU A 140 -0.51 15.07 -2.95
C GLU A 140 -1.21 16.30 -2.37
N GLY A 141 -2.42 16.14 -1.89
CA GLY A 141 -3.17 17.23 -1.29
C GLY A 141 -2.90 17.44 0.18
N SER A 142 -2.13 16.57 0.80
CA SER A 142 -1.89 16.67 2.26
C SER A 142 -0.64 17.46 2.59
#